data_7e19b2ea401544df0188fb4481949f61
#
_entry.id   7e19b2ea401544df0188fb4481949f61
#
_cell.length_a   1.000
_cell.length_b   1.000
_cell.length_c   1.000
_cell.angle_alpha   90.00
_cell.angle_beta   90.00
_cell.angle_gamma   90.00
#
_symmetry.space_group_name_H-M   'P 1'
#
loop_
_entity.id
_entity.type
_entity.pdbx_description
1 polymer ?
#
loop_
_entity_poly.entity_id
_entity_poly.type
_entity_poly.pdbx_seq_one_letter_code
_entity_poly.pdbx_strand_id
1 'polypeptide(L)'
;GIVGDIESLPYLESLRQLRWELGSDNCLVIHLTLIPYLRAAKELKTKPTQHSVKELLNTGIQPDILVCRSEYPLTMDIRRKLALFCNVDVGSVIEAIDAETIYDVPLLMLKEKLDATVITKLRLKDRREPRLKAWKDFLGKLKNPTHGIRIGLVGKYNELQDAYKSIHESFVHAGAVNECNVDVVPIHSEQLEGSDEEIRERLQDLHGVLVAPGFGERGIEGKIRAIRYVREQQIPFFGICLGMQCAVIEVARHVAGLEQAASTEVDPATDHPIIDLMPEQKNITKLGGTMRLGAYDCELRRRSKAAKAYATLKISERHRHRYEFNNAYKAQLEKAGMVFSGINPQTELVEIIELKDHPWFLGTQFHPELKSTVENPHPLFVAFVHACTEYQKAKKDQ
;
A
#
# COMPACT_ATOMS: atom_id res chain seq x y z
N GLY A 1 4.64 20.45 2.27
CA GLY A 1 5.42 21.68 2.41
C GLY A 1 5.30 22.31 3.78
N ILE A 2 6.17 23.23 4.10
CA ILE A 2 6.11 24.01 5.33
C ILE A 2 5.34 25.29 5.04
N VAL A 3 4.61 25.84 6.03
CA VAL A 3 3.99 27.18 5.91
C VAL A 3 5.11 28.19 5.67
N GLY A 4 5.01 28.94 4.57
CA GLY A 4 6.06 29.86 4.11
C GLY A 4 6.83 29.38 2.88
N ASP A 5 6.73 28.10 2.51
CA ASP A 5 7.29 27.61 1.25
C ASP A 5 6.50 28.20 0.07
N ILE A 6 7.23 28.58 -1.00
CA ILE A 6 6.63 29.24 -2.16
C ILE A 6 5.56 28.37 -2.83
N GLU A 7 5.75 27.07 -2.85
CA GLU A 7 4.80 26.09 -3.41
C GLU A 7 3.50 26.00 -2.60
N SER A 8 3.50 26.38 -1.33
CA SER A 8 2.32 26.32 -0.46
C SER A 8 1.38 27.51 -0.62
N LEU A 9 1.85 28.63 -1.16
CA LEU A 9 1.08 29.89 -1.25
C LEU A 9 -0.28 29.75 -1.94
N PRO A 10 -0.44 29.11 -3.11
CA PRO A 10 -1.74 28.95 -3.77
C PRO A 10 -2.73 28.13 -2.92
N TYR A 11 -2.23 27.12 -2.21
CA TYR A 11 -3.06 26.28 -1.34
C TYR A 11 -3.52 27.07 -0.10
N LEU A 12 -2.61 27.83 0.53
CA LEU A 12 -2.93 28.66 1.68
C LEU A 12 -3.95 29.75 1.33
N GLU A 13 -3.80 30.40 0.17
CA GLU A 13 -4.78 31.39 -0.31
C GLU A 13 -6.14 30.73 -0.58
N SER A 14 -6.19 29.57 -1.18
CA SER A 14 -7.44 28.82 -1.38
C SER A 14 -8.10 28.45 -0.05
N LEU A 15 -7.32 28.01 0.95
CA LEU A 15 -7.82 27.71 2.30
C LEU A 15 -8.33 28.96 3.00
N ARG A 16 -7.65 30.11 2.86
CA ARG A 16 -8.08 31.38 3.43
C ARG A 16 -9.44 31.80 2.87
N GLN A 17 -9.61 31.73 1.54
CA GLN A 17 -10.88 32.04 0.87
C GLN A 17 -11.99 31.07 1.29
N LEU A 18 -11.73 29.77 1.28
CA LEU A 18 -12.69 28.75 1.70
C LEU A 18 -13.16 28.97 3.14
N ARG A 19 -12.22 29.27 4.05
CA ARG A 19 -12.58 29.58 5.44
C ARG A 19 -13.47 30.82 5.56
N TRP A 20 -13.22 31.83 4.78
CA TRP A 20 -14.04 33.03 4.71
C TRP A 20 -15.45 32.73 4.20
N GLU A 21 -15.57 31.96 3.13
CA GLU A 21 -16.86 31.58 2.55
C GLU A 21 -17.72 30.70 3.48
N LEU A 22 -17.09 29.70 4.11
CA LEU A 22 -17.78 28.73 4.97
C LEU A 22 -18.06 29.27 6.38
N GLY A 23 -17.28 30.20 6.86
CA GLY A 23 -17.30 30.69 8.25
C GLY A 23 -16.69 29.72 9.28
N SER A 24 -16.36 30.24 10.45
CA SER A 24 -15.67 29.53 11.52
C SER A 24 -16.45 28.34 12.11
N ASP A 25 -17.76 28.31 11.96
CA ASP A 25 -18.62 27.22 12.45
C ASP A 25 -18.60 25.99 11.55
N ASN A 26 -18.17 26.17 10.29
CA ASN A 26 -18.14 25.12 9.27
C ASN A 26 -16.72 24.78 8.78
N CYS A 27 -15.71 25.54 9.20
CA CYS A 27 -14.32 25.36 8.79
C CYS A 27 -13.38 25.55 9.98
N LEU A 28 -12.54 24.56 10.25
CA LEU A 28 -11.58 24.52 11.35
C LEU A 28 -10.17 24.35 10.78
N VAL A 29 -9.21 25.09 11.33
CA VAL A 29 -7.78 24.98 10.98
C VAL A 29 -7.03 24.30 12.09
N ILE A 30 -6.50 23.11 11.78
CA ILE A 30 -5.56 22.37 12.64
C ILE A 30 -4.16 22.60 12.08
N HIS A 31 -3.28 23.20 12.87
CA HIS A 31 -1.91 23.45 12.47
C HIS A 31 -0.95 22.47 13.15
N LEU A 32 -0.28 21.65 12.34
CA LEU A 32 0.73 20.71 12.80
C LEU A 32 2.07 21.43 12.93
N THR A 33 2.70 21.35 14.11
CA THR A 33 3.98 22.01 14.39
C THR A 33 4.98 21.06 15.05
N LEU A 34 6.25 21.48 15.09
CA LEU A 34 7.32 20.74 15.75
C LEU A 34 7.81 21.53 16.97
N ILE A 35 7.95 20.83 18.10
CA ILE A 35 8.58 21.32 19.32
C ILE A 35 9.86 20.53 19.55
N PRO A 36 11.00 20.99 19.03
CA PRO A 36 12.25 20.26 19.15
C PRO A 36 12.78 20.25 20.59
N TYR A 37 13.38 19.15 20.98
CA TYR A 37 14.12 19.00 22.21
C TYR A 37 15.59 19.32 21.98
N LEU A 38 16.12 20.32 22.68
CA LEU A 38 17.54 20.64 22.63
C LEU A 38 18.31 19.86 23.72
N ARG A 39 19.02 18.82 23.32
CA ARG A 39 19.76 17.93 24.23
C ARG A 39 20.76 18.70 25.11
N ALA A 40 21.47 19.69 24.56
CA ALA A 40 22.42 20.51 25.29
C ALA A 40 21.79 21.35 26.42
N ALA A 41 20.58 21.86 26.19
CA ALA A 41 19.83 22.67 27.16
C ALA A 41 18.85 21.86 27.99
N LYS A 42 18.65 20.58 27.65
CA LYS A 42 17.67 19.65 28.27
C LYS A 42 16.25 20.22 28.33
N GLU A 43 15.82 20.91 27.29
CA GLU A 43 14.51 21.57 27.24
C GLU A 43 13.84 21.52 25.88
N LEU A 44 12.50 21.56 25.88
CA LEU A 44 11.66 21.71 24.69
C LEU A 44 11.61 23.19 24.27
N LYS A 45 11.80 23.48 22.98
CA LYS A 45 11.81 24.83 22.42
C LYS A 45 10.50 25.15 21.71
N THR A 46 9.75 26.13 22.24
CA THR A 46 8.48 26.57 21.68
C THR A 46 8.61 27.62 20.56
N LYS A 47 9.77 28.22 20.38
CA LYS A 47 10.00 29.27 19.37
C LYS A 47 9.68 28.81 17.92
N PRO A 48 10.09 27.61 17.45
CA PRO A 48 9.77 27.16 16.10
C PRO A 48 8.27 27.11 15.84
N THR A 49 7.48 26.59 16.80
CA THR A 49 6.01 26.58 16.73
C THR A 49 5.45 28.01 16.66
N GLN A 50 5.92 28.92 17.52
CA GLN A 50 5.46 30.31 17.50
C GLN A 50 5.75 31.00 16.17
N HIS A 51 6.92 30.75 15.55
CA HIS A 51 7.27 31.27 14.23
C HIS A 51 6.37 30.67 13.14
N SER A 52 6.16 29.37 13.14
CA SER A 52 5.30 28.69 12.17
C SER A 52 3.86 29.24 12.22
N VAL A 53 3.32 29.45 13.42
CA VAL A 53 1.98 30.06 13.58
C VAL A 53 2.00 31.51 13.09
N LYS A 54 3.05 32.26 13.36
CA LYS A 54 3.15 33.64 12.88
C LYS A 54 3.18 33.71 11.34
N GLU A 55 3.90 32.82 10.68
CA GLU A 55 3.88 32.73 9.22
C GLU A 55 2.48 32.38 8.68
N LEU A 56 1.75 31.48 9.34
CA LEU A 56 0.38 31.16 8.97
C LEU A 56 -0.54 32.40 9.14
N LEU A 57 -0.38 33.15 10.23
CA LEU A 57 -1.12 34.40 10.47
C LEU A 57 -0.84 35.45 9.40
N ASN A 58 0.40 35.55 8.91
CA ASN A 58 0.77 36.46 7.82
C ASN A 58 0.00 36.16 6.52
N THR A 59 -0.47 34.93 6.32
CA THR A 59 -1.34 34.56 5.20
C THR A 59 -2.85 34.83 5.48
N GLY A 60 -3.19 35.40 6.63
CA GLY A 60 -4.57 35.66 7.03
C GLY A 60 -5.32 34.46 7.61
N ILE A 61 -4.61 33.39 8.02
CA ILE A 61 -5.20 32.19 8.59
C ILE A 61 -4.82 32.07 10.08
N GLN A 62 -5.82 32.12 10.97
CA GLN A 62 -5.69 31.83 12.40
C GLN A 62 -5.93 30.33 12.63
N PRO A 63 -5.00 29.57 13.24
CA PRO A 63 -5.26 28.21 13.65
C PRO A 63 -6.26 28.16 14.81
N ASP A 64 -7.09 27.12 14.83
CA ASP A 64 -8.05 26.84 15.90
C ASP A 64 -7.51 25.81 16.89
N ILE A 65 -6.68 24.91 16.40
CA ILE A 65 -6.03 23.84 17.16
C ILE A 65 -4.57 23.73 16.73
N LEU A 66 -3.68 23.54 17.70
CA LEU A 66 -2.28 23.19 17.45
C LEU A 66 -2.07 21.71 17.77
N VAL A 67 -1.53 20.96 16.83
CA VAL A 67 -1.02 19.59 17.06
C VAL A 67 0.49 19.68 17.09
N CYS A 68 1.08 19.50 18.27
CA CYS A 68 2.48 19.76 18.53
C CYS A 68 3.27 18.46 18.61
N ARG A 69 4.04 18.14 17.54
CA ARG A 69 4.97 17.01 17.56
C ARG A 69 6.12 17.26 18.50
N SER A 70 6.44 16.29 19.36
CA SER A 70 7.55 16.36 20.30
C SER A 70 8.08 14.98 20.67
N GLU A 71 9.37 14.90 21.00
CA GLU A 71 10.00 13.67 21.54
C GLU A 71 9.60 13.41 23.01
N TYR A 72 9.23 14.46 23.75
CA TYR A 72 8.92 14.43 25.19
C TYR A 72 7.56 15.05 25.48
N PRO A 73 6.89 14.64 26.57
CA PRO A 73 5.61 15.19 26.98
C PRO A 73 5.61 16.72 27.19
N LEU A 74 4.53 17.36 26.79
CA LEU A 74 4.35 18.80 26.97
C LEU A 74 3.82 19.10 28.38
N THR A 75 4.61 19.85 29.16
CA THR A 75 4.13 20.34 30.46
C THR A 75 3.00 21.36 30.30
N MET A 76 2.19 21.54 31.34
CA MET A 76 1.11 22.56 31.32
C MET A 76 1.62 23.99 31.10
N ASP A 77 2.83 24.29 31.55
CA ASP A 77 3.45 25.61 31.33
C ASP A 77 3.80 25.83 29.86
N ILE A 78 4.32 24.79 29.18
CA ILE A 78 4.55 24.83 27.73
C ILE A 78 3.22 25.01 26.98
N ARG A 79 2.17 24.27 27.35
CA ARG A 79 0.84 24.38 26.73
C ARG A 79 0.26 25.80 26.92
N ARG A 80 0.32 26.37 28.12
CA ARG A 80 -0.12 27.75 28.41
C ARG A 80 0.68 28.77 27.61
N LYS A 81 2.00 28.62 27.53
CA LYS A 81 2.87 29.49 26.75
C LYS A 81 2.51 29.45 25.25
N LEU A 82 2.33 28.27 24.67
CA LEU A 82 1.92 28.13 23.27
C LEU A 82 0.54 28.72 23.03
N ALA A 83 -0.43 28.46 23.91
CA ALA A 83 -1.77 28.99 23.83
C ALA A 83 -1.76 30.53 23.78
N LEU A 84 -1.01 31.17 24.68
CA LEU A 84 -0.86 32.62 24.74
C LEU A 84 -0.24 33.21 23.47
N PHE A 85 0.89 32.65 23.00
CA PHE A 85 1.61 33.21 21.86
C PHE A 85 0.98 32.89 20.50
N CYS A 86 0.16 31.86 20.42
CA CYS A 86 -0.50 31.41 19.18
C CYS A 86 -1.99 31.77 19.12
N ASN A 87 -2.53 32.45 20.13
CA ASN A 87 -3.95 32.84 20.22
C ASN A 87 -4.91 31.66 20.09
N VAL A 88 -4.63 30.57 20.81
CA VAL A 88 -5.51 29.38 20.89
C VAL A 88 -5.85 29.07 22.34
N ASP A 89 -6.93 28.33 22.59
CA ASP A 89 -7.25 27.84 23.92
C ASP A 89 -6.18 26.84 24.41
N VAL A 90 -5.92 26.78 25.71
CA VAL A 90 -4.97 25.80 26.28
C VAL A 90 -5.39 24.37 25.96
N GLY A 91 -6.69 24.06 25.99
CA GLY A 91 -7.26 22.77 25.61
C GLY A 91 -7.19 22.46 24.09
N SER A 92 -6.82 23.46 23.28
CA SER A 92 -6.59 23.28 21.83
C SER A 92 -5.10 23.08 21.49
N VAL A 93 -4.21 23.01 22.48
CA VAL A 93 -2.81 22.61 22.30
C VAL A 93 -2.69 21.12 22.55
N ILE A 94 -2.71 20.35 21.48
CA ILE A 94 -2.71 18.89 21.47
C ILE A 94 -1.26 18.38 21.35
N GLU A 95 -0.89 17.49 22.24
CA GLU A 95 0.40 16.79 22.17
C GLU A 95 0.36 15.68 21.12
N ALA A 96 1.39 15.63 20.30
CA ALA A 96 1.64 14.51 19.38
C ALA A 96 3.04 13.96 19.64
N ILE A 97 3.17 13.19 20.72
CA ILE A 97 4.43 12.57 21.12
C ILE A 97 4.83 11.48 20.09
N ASP A 98 6.13 11.27 19.93
CA ASP A 98 6.63 10.20 19.07
C ASP A 98 6.08 8.85 19.53
N ALA A 99 5.49 8.12 18.59
CA ALA A 99 4.83 6.85 18.80
C ALA A 99 5.71 5.69 18.30
N GLU A 100 5.57 4.51 18.89
CA GLU A 100 6.25 3.30 18.46
C GLU A 100 5.83 2.88 17.04
N THR A 101 4.56 3.08 16.72
CA THR A 101 4.01 2.87 15.39
C THR A 101 3.01 3.97 15.04
N ILE A 102 2.86 4.25 13.74
CA ILE A 102 1.83 5.19 13.25
C ILE A 102 0.41 4.79 13.67
N TYR A 103 0.17 3.52 13.94
CA TYR A 103 -1.12 2.99 14.37
C TYR A 103 -1.46 3.31 15.84
N ASP A 104 -0.50 3.76 16.65
CA ASP A 104 -0.76 4.29 17.99
C ASP A 104 -1.36 5.71 17.95
N VAL A 105 -1.06 6.47 16.89
CA VAL A 105 -1.42 7.89 16.78
C VAL A 105 -2.92 8.16 17.01
N PRO A 106 -3.87 7.41 16.43
CA PRO A 106 -5.29 7.66 16.70
C PRO A 106 -5.67 7.54 18.18
N LEU A 107 -5.05 6.61 18.93
CA LEU A 107 -5.30 6.44 20.35
C LEU A 107 -4.65 7.56 21.18
N LEU A 108 -3.47 8.05 20.77
CA LEU A 108 -2.83 9.21 21.39
C LEU A 108 -3.66 10.48 21.19
N MET A 109 -4.18 10.69 19.97
CA MET A 109 -5.08 11.84 19.69
C MET A 109 -6.38 11.76 20.46
N LEU A 110 -6.94 10.54 20.63
CA LEU A 110 -8.13 10.34 21.48
C LEU A 110 -7.84 10.68 22.95
N LYS A 111 -6.68 10.25 23.48
CA LYS A 111 -6.24 10.56 24.85
C LYS A 111 -6.13 12.08 25.06
N GLU A 112 -5.63 12.81 24.07
CA GLU A 112 -5.51 14.27 24.05
C GLU A 112 -6.85 14.98 23.75
N LYS A 113 -7.95 14.23 23.52
CA LYS A 113 -9.30 14.75 23.25
C LYS A 113 -9.37 15.63 21.98
N LEU A 114 -8.55 15.34 20.97
CA LEU A 114 -8.58 16.08 19.71
C LEU A 114 -9.95 16.01 19.05
N ASP A 115 -10.55 14.83 19.00
CA ASP A 115 -11.90 14.57 18.47
C ASP A 115 -12.96 15.40 19.19
N ALA A 116 -12.99 15.39 20.51
CA ALA A 116 -13.92 16.15 21.32
C ALA A 116 -13.75 17.68 21.12
N THR A 117 -12.49 18.14 20.98
CA THR A 117 -12.16 19.55 20.70
C THR A 117 -12.69 19.98 19.33
N VAL A 118 -12.49 19.14 18.29
CA VAL A 118 -13.01 19.37 16.93
C VAL A 118 -14.54 19.43 16.93
N ILE A 119 -15.21 18.44 17.53
CA ILE A 119 -16.66 18.37 17.64
C ILE A 119 -17.22 19.63 18.33
N THR A 120 -16.56 20.07 19.39
CA THR A 120 -16.99 21.27 20.15
C THR A 120 -16.81 22.53 19.31
N LYS A 121 -15.67 22.73 18.66
CA LYS A 121 -15.39 23.95 17.86
C LYS A 121 -16.28 24.03 16.62
N LEU A 122 -16.58 22.93 15.96
CA LEU A 122 -17.51 22.85 14.83
C LEU A 122 -19.00 22.75 15.26
N ARG A 123 -19.30 22.83 16.55
CA ARG A 123 -20.64 22.74 17.10
C ARG A 123 -21.46 21.54 16.61
N LEU A 124 -20.77 20.41 16.35
CA LEU A 124 -21.42 19.20 15.90
C LEU A 124 -22.29 18.59 17.01
N LYS A 125 -23.48 18.09 16.63
CA LYS A 125 -24.43 17.50 17.58
C LYS A 125 -24.06 16.11 18.04
N ASP A 126 -23.35 15.35 17.20
CA ASP A 126 -22.94 13.99 17.51
C ASP A 126 -21.73 14.00 18.47
N ARG A 127 -21.94 13.46 19.66
CA ARG A 127 -20.93 13.37 20.72
C ARG A 127 -20.67 11.93 21.16
N ARG A 128 -20.98 10.95 20.27
CA ARG A 128 -20.72 9.54 20.57
C ARG A 128 -19.22 9.30 20.68
N GLU A 129 -18.83 8.45 21.61
CA GLU A 129 -17.44 8.03 21.72
C GLU A 129 -17.00 7.22 20.47
N PRO A 130 -15.77 7.40 20.00
CA PRO A 130 -15.23 6.65 18.88
C PRO A 130 -15.20 5.13 19.15
N ARG A 131 -15.65 4.33 18.19
CA ARG A 131 -15.65 2.87 18.29
C ARG A 131 -14.31 2.29 17.83
N LEU A 132 -13.29 2.36 18.66
CA LEU A 132 -11.92 1.92 18.32
C LEU A 132 -11.59 0.51 18.81
N LYS A 133 -12.59 -0.36 19.05
CA LYS A 133 -12.31 -1.74 19.49
C LYS A 133 -11.49 -2.52 18.45
N ALA A 134 -11.93 -2.54 17.19
CA ALA A 134 -11.22 -3.23 16.11
C ALA A 134 -9.78 -2.72 15.94
N TRP A 135 -9.59 -1.40 16.06
CA TRP A 135 -8.27 -0.77 16.02
C TRP A 135 -7.36 -1.21 17.17
N LYS A 136 -7.90 -1.28 18.40
CA LYS A 136 -7.15 -1.75 19.58
C LYS A 136 -6.81 -3.23 19.48
N ASP A 137 -7.73 -4.06 18.97
CA ASP A 137 -7.51 -5.49 18.76
C ASP A 137 -6.40 -5.69 17.70
N PHE A 138 -6.42 -4.91 16.61
CA PHE A 138 -5.35 -4.90 15.62
C PHE A 138 -3.99 -4.54 16.23
N LEU A 139 -3.92 -3.44 17.00
CA LEU A 139 -2.68 -3.02 17.67
C LEU A 139 -2.15 -4.08 18.64
N GLY A 140 -3.04 -4.75 19.38
CA GLY A 140 -2.66 -5.84 20.26
C GLY A 140 -1.95 -6.97 19.52
N LYS A 141 -2.46 -7.37 18.36
CA LYS A 141 -1.87 -8.40 17.50
C LYS A 141 -0.58 -7.93 16.83
N LEU A 142 -0.55 -6.70 16.33
CA LEU A 142 0.62 -6.11 15.70
C LEU A 142 1.83 -6.06 16.64
N LYS A 143 1.60 -5.69 17.91
CA LYS A 143 2.65 -5.56 18.93
C LYS A 143 3.08 -6.88 19.57
N ASN A 144 2.27 -7.93 19.44
CA ASN A 144 2.52 -9.24 20.04
C ASN A 144 2.43 -10.36 19.00
N PRO A 145 3.27 -10.35 17.94
CA PRO A 145 3.29 -11.43 16.97
C PRO A 145 3.77 -12.73 17.60
N THR A 146 3.17 -13.86 17.21
CA THR A 146 3.53 -15.19 17.72
C THR A 146 4.72 -15.81 16.99
N HIS A 147 4.99 -15.37 15.77
CA HIS A 147 6.08 -15.85 14.92
C HIS A 147 6.47 -14.79 13.87
N GLY A 148 7.54 -15.05 13.14
CA GLY A 148 7.99 -14.19 12.03
C GLY A 148 8.11 -14.96 10.73
N ILE A 149 7.78 -14.33 9.62
CA ILE A 149 8.00 -14.85 8.26
C ILE A 149 8.79 -13.83 7.43
N ARG A 150 9.51 -14.33 6.41
CA ARG A 150 10.28 -13.50 5.47
C ARG A 150 9.66 -13.58 4.09
N ILE A 151 9.30 -12.43 3.51
CA ILE A 151 8.71 -12.32 2.17
C ILE A 151 9.60 -11.46 1.30
N GLY A 152 10.05 -11.99 0.17
CA GLY A 152 10.79 -11.22 -0.83
C GLY A 152 9.86 -10.30 -1.61
N LEU A 153 10.19 -9.01 -1.66
CA LEU A 153 9.54 -8.02 -2.51
C LEU A 153 10.42 -7.74 -3.72
N VAL A 154 10.12 -8.40 -4.83
CA VAL A 154 10.86 -8.23 -6.08
C VAL A 154 10.33 -7.03 -6.85
N GLY A 155 11.14 -5.98 -6.98
CA GLY A 155 10.74 -4.73 -7.60
C GLY A 155 11.89 -3.94 -8.21
N LYS A 156 11.55 -2.81 -8.87
CA LYS A 156 12.53 -1.90 -9.51
C LYS A 156 12.91 -0.72 -8.62
N TYR A 157 12.05 -0.35 -7.68
CA TYR A 157 12.11 0.91 -6.94
C TYR A 157 12.34 0.71 -5.44
N ASN A 158 13.05 -0.34 -5.07
CA ASN A 158 13.27 -0.70 -3.67
C ASN A 158 14.10 0.32 -2.88
N GLU A 159 14.84 1.21 -3.55
CA GLU A 159 15.57 2.32 -2.93
C GLU A 159 14.64 3.48 -2.51
N LEU A 160 13.47 3.61 -3.13
CA LEU A 160 12.49 4.63 -2.83
C LEU A 160 11.48 4.08 -1.80
N GLN A 161 11.65 4.45 -0.54
CA GLN A 161 10.81 3.96 0.57
C GLN A 161 9.30 4.10 0.33
N ASP A 162 8.89 5.12 -0.43
CA ASP A 162 7.48 5.40 -0.71
C ASP A 162 6.91 4.62 -1.92
N ALA A 163 7.77 4.04 -2.78
CA ALA A 163 7.31 3.41 -4.02
C ALA A 163 6.36 2.21 -3.77
N TYR A 164 6.61 1.45 -2.72
CA TYR A 164 5.82 0.27 -2.35
C TYR A 164 5.13 0.42 -0.99
N LYS A 165 4.89 1.65 -0.53
CA LYS A 165 4.30 1.95 0.78
C LYS A 165 3.01 1.17 1.02
N SER A 166 2.07 1.18 0.06
CA SER A 166 0.79 0.47 0.20
C SER A 166 0.95 -1.04 0.30
N ILE A 167 1.97 -1.62 -0.35
CA ILE A 167 2.29 -3.06 -0.23
C ILE A 167 2.82 -3.36 1.18
N HIS A 168 3.75 -2.54 1.68
CA HIS A 168 4.27 -2.68 3.04
C HIS A 168 3.15 -2.57 4.09
N GLU A 169 2.27 -1.57 3.97
CA GLU A 169 1.12 -1.42 4.87
C GLU A 169 0.17 -2.63 4.77
N SER A 170 -0.06 -3.15 3.56
CA SER A 170 -0.88 -4.36 3.37
C SER A 170 -0.29 -5.59 4.05
N PHE A 171 1.04 -5.74 4.07
CA PHE A 171 1.71 -6.79 4.84
C PHE A 171 1.59 -6.58 6.34
N VAL A 172 1.63 -5.35 6.84
CA VAL A 172 1.38 -5.04 8.26
C VAL A 172 -0.05 -5.44 8.64
N HIS A 173 -1.05 -5.08 7.82
CA HIS A 173 -2.44 -5.44 8.05
C HIS A 173 -2.65 -6.96 8.03
N ALA A 174 -2.11 -7.65 7.02
CA ALA A 174 -2.22 -9.10 6.88
C ALA A 174 -1.44 -9.86 7.97
N GLY A 175 -0.27 -9.35 8.35
CA GLY A 175 0.54 -9.87 9.45
C GLY A 175 -0.21 -9.85 10.78
N ALA A 176 -0.86 -8.73 11.09
CA ALA A 176 -1.68 -8.64 12.30
C ALA A 176 -2.84 -9.65 12.32
N VAL A 177 -3.51 -9.88 11.19
CA VAL A 177 -4.57 -10.91 11.09
C VAL A 177 -4.02 -12.31 11.35
N ASN A 178 -2.85 -12.62 10.79
CA ASN A 178 -2.18 -13.92 10.95
C ASN A 178 -1.33 -14.02 12.24
N GLU A 179 -1.34 -12.98 13.09
CA GLU A 179 -0.56 -12.90 14.34
C GLU A 179 0.94 -13.14 14.12
N CYS A 180 1.46 -12.68 12.97
CA CYS A 180 2.87 -12.82 12.62
C CYS A 180 3.51 -11.47 12.25
N ASN A 181 4.83 -11.39 12.48
CA ASN A 181 5.65 -10.31 11.96
C ASN A 181 6.10 -10.67 10.53
N VAL A 182 5.83 -9.80 9.57
CA VAL A 182 6.26 -9.96 8.18
C VAL A 182 7.52 -9.13 7.95
N ASP A 183 8.66 -9.81 7.85
CA ASP A 183 9.92 -9.21 7.41
C ASP A 183 9.95 -9.14 5.87
N VAL A 184 9.80 -7.93 5.33
CA VAL A 184 9.79 -7.70 3.88
C VAL A 184 11.22 -7.45 3.40
N VAL A 185 11.76 -8.42 2.65
CA VAL A 185 13.12 -8.38 2.10
C VAL A 185 13.08 -7.74 0.70
N PRO A 186 13.60 -6.52 0.52
CA PRO A 186 13.63 -5.87 -0.79
C PRO A 186 14.65 -6.55 -1.71
N ILE A 187 14.22 -6.89 -2.93
CA ILE A 187 15.06 -7.54 -3.95
C ILE A 187 14.93 -6.78 -5.27
N HIS A 188 16.03 -6.22 -5.74
CA HIS A 188 16.06 -5.57 -7.05
C HIS A 188 15.95 -6.60 -8.16
N SER A 189 14.96 -6.43 -9.04
CA SER A 189 14.71 -7.38 -10.11
C SER A 189 15.93 -7.60 -11.04
N GLU A 190 16.73 -6.58 -11.30
CA GLU A 190 17.96 -6.67 -12.09
C GLU A 190 19.01 -7.61 -11.45
N GLN A 191 19.02 -7.74 -10.13
CA GLN A 191 19.93 -8.66 -9.42
C GLN A 191 19.54 -10.14 -9.58
N LEU A 192 18.41 -10.42 -10.22
CA LEU A 192 17.90 -11.77 -10.52
C LEU A 192 18.09 -12.12 -12.02
N GLU A 193 18.86 -11.32 -12.78
CA GLU A 193 19.23 -11.59 -14.16
C GLU A 193 20.55 -12.38 -14.29
N GLY A 194 21.24 -12.60 -13.16
CA GLY A 194 22.49 -13.35 -13.06
C GLY A 194 22.35 -14.87 -13.21
N SER A 195 23.21 -15.65 -12.57
CA SER A 195 23.16 -17.12 -12.58
C SER A 195 22.00 -17.69 -11.76
N ASP A 196 21.66 -18.97 -11.98
CA ASP A 196 20.62 -19.66 -11.19
C ASP A 196 21.07 -19.83 -9.73
N GLU A 197 22.38 -19.92 -9.46
CA GLU A 197 22.97 -19.94 -8.13
C GLU A 197 22.69 -18.63 -7.38
N GLU A 198 22.89 -17.48 -8.01
CA GLU A 198 22.62 -16.16 -7.42
C GLU A 198 21.14 -15.97 -7.11
N ILE A 199 20.24 -16.46 -7.97
CA ILE A 199 18.79 -16.43 -7.73
C ILE A 199 18.46 -17.30 -6.52
N ARG A 200 18.99 -18.52 -6.48
CA ARG A 200 18.79 -19.43 -5.37
C ARG A 200 19.26 -18.83 -4.04
N GLU A 201 20.47 -18.29 -3.97
CA GLU A 201 21.00 -17.66 -2.76
C GLU A 201 20.08 -16.55 -2.20
N ARG A 202 19.45 -15.78 -3.10
CA ARG A 202 18.57 -14.68 -2.71
C ARG A 202 17.17 -15.12 -2.28
N LEU A 203 16.67 -16.23 -2.83
CA LEU A 203 15.27 -16.62 -2.67
C LEU A 203 15.05 -17.85 -1.75
N GLN A 204 16.06 -18.71 -1.54
CA GLN A 204 15.90 -19.99 -0.84
C GLN A 204 15.44 -19.89 0.61
N ASP A 205 15.77 -18.79 1.31
CA ASP A 205 15.43 -18.57 2.71
C ASP A 205 14.14 -17.79 2.92
N LEU A 206 13.42 -17.51 1.83
CA LEU A 206 12.13 -16.82 1.88
C LEU A 206 10.98 -17.81 2.08
N HIS A 207 9.92 -17.33 2.72
CA HIS A 207 8.70 -18.08 2.92
C HIS A 207 7.61 -17.73 1.91
N GLY A 208 7.85 -16.69 1.11
CA GLY A 208 7.02 -16.27 -0.01
C GLY A 208 7.70 -15.17 -0.81
N VAL A 209 7.24 -14.97 -2.04
CA VAL A 209 7.74 -13.89 -2.92
C VAL A 209 6.56 -13.13 -3.51
N LEU A 210 6.59 -11.80 -3.35
CA LEU A 210 5.70 -10.88 -4.06
C LEU A 210 6.48 -10.19 -5.17
N VAL A 211 5.96 -10.28 -6.41
CA VAL A 211 6.49 -9.50 -7.54
C VAL A 211 5.63 -8.25 -7.71
N ALA A 212 6.27 -7.10 -7.48
CA ALA A 212 5.65 -5.80 -7.41
C ALA A 212 5.18 -5.27 -8.77
N PRO A 213 4.18 -4.36 -8.78
CA PRO A 213 3.79 -3.62 -9.97
C PRO A 213 4.93 -2.73 -10.51
N GLY A 214 4.78 -2.26 -11.73
CA GLY A 214 5.75 -1.39 -12.38
C GLY A 214 5.46 -1.22 -13.86
N PHE A 215 6.33 -0.49 -14.57
CA PHE A 215 6.24 -0.21 -16.00
C PHE A 215 7.62 -0.35 -16.67
N GLY A 216 7.62 -0.56 -18.01
CA GLY A 216 8.83 -0.57 -18.84
C GLY A 216 9.70 -1.82 -18.68
N GLU A 217 10.74 -1.89 -19.47
CA GLU A 217 11.53 -3.10 -19.78
C GLU A 217 12.48 -3.54 -18.67
N ARG A 218 13.03 -2.61 -17.88
CA ARG A 218 14.11 -2.87 -16.92
C ARG A 218 13.72 -3.92 -15.87
N GLY A 219 14.52 -4.96 -15.72
CA GLY A 219 14.37 -6.01 -14.71
C GLY A 219 13.19 -6.97 -14.93
N ILE A 220 12.63 -7.04 -16.15
CA ILE A 220 11.54 -7.98 -16.50
C ILE A 220 12.04 -9.41 -16.45
N GLU A 221 13.19 -9.69 -17.07
CA GLU A 221 13.74 -11.06 -17.10
C GLU A 221 14.09 -11.54 -15.69
N GLY A 222 14.63 -10.68 -14.84
CA GLY A 222 14.86 -11.04 -13.43
C GLY A 222 13.58 -11.38 -12.68
N LYS A 223 12.46 -10.67 -12.95
CA LYS A 223 11.15 -11.03 -12.39
C LYS A 223 10.68 -12.40 -12.91
N ILE A 224 10.78 -12.65 -14.21
CA ILE A 224 10.39 -13.94 -14.81
C ILE A 224 11.21 -15.09 -14.22
N ARG A 225 12.52 -14.91 -14.07
CA ARG A 225 13.40 -15.92 -13.46
C ARG A 225 13.10 -16.15 -11.98
N ALA A 226 12.81 -15.10 -11.22
CA ALA A 226 12.35 -15.24 -9.84
C ALA A 226 11.06 -16.05 -9.75
N ILE A 227 10.09 -15.77 -10.63
CA ILE A 227 8.81 -16.49 -10.69
C ILE A 227 9.02 -17.94 -11.06
N ARG A 228 9.89 -18.23 -12.02
CA ARG A 228 10.29 -19.62 -12.37
C ARG A 228 10.82 -20.37 -11.16
N TYR A 229 11.77 -19.77 -10.45
CA TYR A 229 12.37 -20.39 -9.26
C TYR A 229 11.29 -20.69 -8.20
N VAL A 230 10.46 -19.72 -7.83
CA VAL A 230 9.45 -19.93 -6.79
C VAL A 230 8.36 -20.92 -7.22
N ARG A 231 8.00 -20.96 -8.51
CA ARG A 231 7.09 -21.98 -9.06
C ARG A 231 7.66 -23.38 -8.93
N GLU A 232 8.91 -23.58 -9.34
CA GLU A 232 9.61 -24.87 -9.31
C GLU A 232 9.87 -25.35 -7.87
N GLN A 233 10.18 -24.41 -6.94
CA GLN A 233 10.44 -24.72 -5.53
C GLN A 233 9.16 -24.70 -4.66
N GLN A 234 7.99 -24.53 -5.27
CA GLN A 234 6.69 -24.50 -4.58
C GLN A 234 6.61 -23.42 -3.46
N ILE A 235 7.41 -22.34 -3.57
CA ILE A 235 7.38 -21.20 -2.65
C ILE A 235 6.14 -20.36 -2.95
N PRO A 236 5.33 -19.97 -1.96
CA PRO A 236 4.17 -19.09 -2.16
C PRO A 236 4.51 -17.84 -2.97
N PHE A 237 3.72 -17.59 -4.01
CA PHE A 237 3.91 -16.49 -4.96
C PHE A 237 2.68 -15.58 -5.04
N PHE A 238 2.91 -14.25 -5.06
CA PHE A 238 1.89 -13.26 -5.35
C PHE A 238 2.40 -12.24 -6.36
N GLY A 239 1.74 -12.11 -7.52
CA GLY A 239 2.08 -11.15 -8.57
C GLY A 239 1.02 -10.04 -8.67
N ILE A 240 1.44 -8.77 -8.61
CA ILE A 240 0.53 -7.63 -8.73
C ILE A 240 0.80 -6.90 -10.04
N CYS A 241 -0.24 -6.69 -10.86
CA CYS A 241 -0.22 -5.95 -12.12
C CYS A 241 0.88 -6.49 -13.06
N LEU A 242 2.00 -5.80 -13.21
CA LEU A 242 3.18 -6.30 -13.95
C LEU A 242 3.68 -7.66 -13.42
N GLY A 243 3.57 -7.90 -12.10
CA GLY A 243 3.92 -9.18 -11.50
C GLY A 243 3.05 -10.34 -12.00
N MET A 244 1.76 -10.13 -12.20
CA MET A 244 0.88 -11.10 -12.87
C MET A 244 1.29 -11.30 -14.32
N GLN A 245 1.56 -10.22 -15.06
CA GLN A 245 1.97 -10.29 -16.46
C GLN A 245 3.28 -11.10 -16.63
N CYS A 246 4.27 -10.85 -15.77
CA CYS A 246 5.50 -11.64 -15.75
C CYS A 246 5.23 -13.12 -15.44
N ALA A 247 4.27 -13.44 -14.56
CA ALA A 247 3.89 -14.81 -14.25
C ALA A 247 3.22 -15.51 -15.43
N VAL A 248 2.39 -14.80 -16.18
CA VAL A 248 1.81 -15.31 -17.43
C VAL A 248 2.91 -15.62 -18.46
N ILE A 249 3.86 -14.69 -18.66
CA ILE A 249 4.98 -14.87 -19.57
C ILE A 249 5.86 -16.08 -19.15
N GLU A 250 6.15 -16.20 -17.85
CA GLU A 250 6.92 -17.32 -17.32
C GLU A 250 6.30 -18.67 -17.65
N VAL A 251 5.00 -18.84 -17.33
CA VAL A 251 4.28 -20.11 -17.62
C VAL A 251 4.17 -20.34 -19.13
N ALA A 252 3.96 -19.30 -19.92
CA ALA A 252 3.95 -19.41 -21.37
C ALA A 252 5.26 -19.95 -21.92
N ARG A 253 6.39 -19.40 -21.51
CA ARG A 253 7.72 -19.79 -21.98
C ARG A 253 8.14 -21.17 -21.49
N HIS A 254 8.02 -21.43 -20.19
CA HIS A 254 8.66 -22.59 -19.56
C HIS A 254 7.72 -23.78 -19.32
N VAL A 255 6.40 -23.60 -19.43
CA VAL A 255 5.43 -24.68 -19.24
C VAL A 255 4.61 -24.93 -20.51
N ALA A 256 4.18 -23.89 -21.22
CA ALA A 256 3.37 -24.03 -22.43
C ALA A 256 4.20 -24.13 -23.73
N GLY A 257 5.52 -23.98 -23.68
CA GLY A 257 6.42 -24.11 -24.82
C GLY A 257 6.41 -22.95 -25.81
N LEU A 258 5.98 -21.76 -25.38
CA LEU A 258 5.98 -20.53 -26.17
C LEU A 258 7.26 -19.72 -25.85
N GLU A 259 8.42 -20.22 -26.28
CA GLU A 259 9.75 -19.73 -25.85
C GLU A 259 9.95 -18.21 -25.99
N GLN A 260 9.30 -17.57 -26.97
CA GLN A 260 9.41 -16.11 -27.22
C GLN A 260 8.20 -15.33 -26.74
N ALA A 261 7.35 -15.90 -25.89
CA ALA A 261 6.21 -15.17 -25.34
C ALA A 261 6.67 -13.92 -24.58
N ALA A 262 6.05 -12.78 -24.89
CA ALA A 262 6.39 -11.50 -24.29
C ALA A 262 5.18 -10.57 -24.20
N SER A 263 5.39 -9.42 -23.53
CA SER A 263 4.50 -8.27 -23.60
C SER A 263 4.90 -7.39 -24.78
N THR A 264 3.94 -6.89 -25.55
CA THR A 264 4.19 -5.89 -26.60
C THR A 264 4.65 -4.53 -26.05
N GLU A 265 4.61 -4.33 -24.72
CA GLU A 265 5.26 -3.19 -24.07
C GLU A 265 6.80 -3.29 -24.14
N VAL A 266 7.33 -4.51 -24.07
CA VAL A 266 8.76 -4.80 -23.98
C VAL A 266 9.32 -5.24 -25.34
N ASP A 267 8.62 -6.12 -26.02
CA ASP A 267 8.95 -6.59 -27.36
C ASP A 267 7.74 -6.46 -28.31
N PRO A 268 7.64 -5.33 -29.01
CA PRO A 268 6.55 -5.10 -29.96
C PRO A 268 6.53 -6.06 -31.15
N ALA A 269 7.65 -6.79 -31.40
CA ALA A 269 7.81 -7.69 -32.52
C ALA A 269 7.67 -9.17 -32.14
N THR A 270 7.32 -9.47 -30.88
CA THR A 270 7.20 -10.85 -30.41
C THR A 270 6.21 -11.66 -31.24
N ASP A 271 6.56 -12.91 -31.56
CA ASP A 271 5.67 -13.88 -32.24
C ASP A 271 4.50 -14.32 -31.33
N HIS A 272 4.66 -14.18 -30.02
CA HIS A 272 3.66 -14.57 -29.04
C HIS A 272 3.30 -13.41 -28.09
N PRO A 273 2.49 -12.42 -28.56
CA PRO A 273 2.07 -11.27 -27.77
C PRO A 273 1.04 -11.70 -26.71
N ILE A 274 1.53 -12.34 -25.64
CA ILE A 274 0.69 -12.92 -24.60
C ILE A 274 0.13 -11.85 -23.64
N ILE A 275 0.82 -10.73 -23.55
CA ILE A 275 0.39 -9.48 -22.92
C ILE A 275 0.39 -8.42 -24.03
N ASP A 276 -0.76 -7.78 -24.29
CA ASP A 276 -0.92 -6.86 -25.41
C ASP A 276 -1.87 -5.70 -25.07
N LEU A 277 -1.88 -4.68 -25.91
CA LEU A 277 -2.89 -3.62 -25.89
C LEU A 277 -4.25 -4.17 -26.32
N MET A 278 -5.32 -3.66 -25.71
CA MET A 278 -6.65 -3.91 -26.21
C MET A 278 -6.85 -3.34 -27.63
N PRO A 279 -7.67 -3.96 -28.48
CA PRO A 279 -7.92 -3.48 -29.84
C PRO A 279 -8.33 -2.00 -29.91
N GLU A 280 -9.13 -1.56 -28.94
CA GLU A 280 -9.62 -0.18 -28.83
C GLU A 280 -8.50 0.83 -28.50
N GLN A 281 -7.42 0.37 -27.90
CA GLN A 281 -6.26 1.19 -27.53
C GLN A 281 -5.23 1.32 -28.65
N LYS A 282 -5.23 0.40 -29.62
CA LYS A 282 -4.23 0.37 -30.72
C LYS A 282 -4.33 1.56 -31.67
N ASN A 283 -5.48 2.26 -31.72
CA ASN A 283 -5.73 3.37 -32.63
C ASN A 283 -5.63 4.75 -31.97
N ILE A 284 -5.21 4.86 -30.70
CA ILE A 284 -5.17 6.12 -29.96
C ILE A 284 -3.74 6.67 -29.92
N THR A 285 -3.53 7.83 -30.53
CA THR A 285 -2.22 8.50 -30.58
C THR A 285 -1.81 9.23 -29.30
N LYS A 286 -2.78 9.53 -28.39
CA LYS A 286 -2.51 10.18 -27.10
C LYS A 286 -2.51 9.14 -25.97
N LEU A 287 -1.33 8.69 -25.57
CA LEU A 287 -1.11 7.60 -24.62
C LEU A 287 -1.70 7.83 -23.20
N GLY A 288 -1.94 9.07 -22.78
CA GLY A 288 -2.41 9.38 -21.42
C GLY A 288 -3.86 9.01 -21.11
N GLY A 289 -4.71 8.78 -22.14
CA GLY A 289 -6.14 8.48 -21.99
C GLY A 289 -6.52 6.99 -22.12
N THR A 290 -5.53 6.09 -22.28
CA THR A 290 -5.78 4.67 -22.59
C THR A 290 -5.60 3.71 -21.39
N MET A 291 -5.30 4.23 -20.22
CA MET A 291 -5.14 3.40 -19.01
C MET A 291 -6.50 3.01 -18.43
N ARG A 292 -6.65 1.75 -18.03
CA ARG A 292 -7.73 1.37 -17.12
C ARG A 292 -7.42 1.94 -15.75
N LEU A 293 -8.25 2.88 -15.30
CA LEU A 293 -8.11 3.58 -14.03
C LEU A 293 -9.40 3.45 -13.21
N GLY A 294 -9.26 3.19 -11.91
CA GLY A 294 -10.39 3.11 -10.99
C GLY A 294 -10.88 1.70 -10.73
N ALA A 295 -12.10 1.58 -10.22
CA ALA A 295 -12.67 0.30 -9.81
C ALA A 295 -13.39 -0.38 -10.98
N TYR A 296 -13.13 -1.68 -11.14
CA TYR A 296 -13.78 -2.55 -12.13
C TYR A 296 -14.26 -3.83 -11.44
N ASP A 297 -15.38 -4.33 -11.92
CA ASP A 297 -15.97 -5.57 -11.42
C ASP A 297 -15.21 -6.80 -11.92
N CYS A 298 -15.15 -7.82 -11.06
CA CYS A 298 -14.55 -9.10 -11.39
C CYS A 298 -15.39 -10.24 -10.80
N GLU A 299 -15.71 -11.23 -11.63
CA GLU A 299 -16.37 -12.46 -11.21
C GLU A 299 -15.34 -13.57 -10.97
N LEU A 300 -15.44 -14.20 -9.79
CA LEU A 300 -14.51 -15.21 -9.35
C LEU A 300 -15.01 -16.63 -9.65
N ARG A 301 -14.10 -17.48 -10.12
CA ARG A 301 -14.35 -18.90 -10.34
C ARG A 301 -14.59 -19.60 -9.01
N ARG A 302 -15.69 -20.33 -8.89
CA ARG A 302 -16.01 -21.12 -7.69
C ARG A 302 -14.87 -22.08 -7.33
N ARG A 303 -14.56 -22.20 -6.04
CA ARG A 303 -13.51 -23.06 -5.47
C ARG A 303 -12.08 -22.64 -5.82
N SER A 304 -11.85 -21.53 -6.50
CA SER A 304 -10.51 -20.97 -6.68
C SER A 304 -9.91 -20.49 -5.34
N LYS A 305 -8.58 -20.28 -5.30
CA LYS A 305 -7.90 -19.70 -4.14
C LYS A 305 -8.40 -18.28 -3.87
N ALA A 306 -8.59 -17.49 -4.94
CA ALA A 306 -9.17 -16.15 -4.83
C ALA A 306 -10.59 -16.17 -4.24
N ALA A 307 -11.49 -17.02 -4.75
CA ALA A 307 -12.86 -17.11 -4.23
C ALA A 307 -12.91 -17.56 -2.75
N LYS A 308 -11.97 -18.41 -2.32
CA LYS A 308 -11.85 -18.81 -0.92
C LYS A 308 -11.37 -17.64 -0.06
N ALA A 309 -10.37 -16.86 -0.54
CA ALA A 309 -9.84 -15.71 0.18
C ALA A 309 -10.89 -14.61 0.36
N TYR A 310 -11.61 -14.25 -0.69
CA TYR A 310 -12.66 -13.21 -0.65
C TYR A 310 -13.96 -13.66 0.00
N ALA A 311 -14.21 -14.97 0.10
CA ALA A 311 -15.48 -15.53 0.57
C ALA A 311 -16.71 -15.04 -0.22
N THR A 312 -16.52 -14.57 -1.44
CA THR A 312 -17.57 -14.11 -2.39
C THR A 312 -17.16 -14.43 -3.81
N LEU A 313 -18.13 -14.38 -4.73
CA LEU A 313 -17.87 -14.61 -6.17
C LEU A 313 -17.89 -13.33 -7.01
N LYS A 314 -18.23 -12.20 -6.40
CA LYS A 314 -18.22 -10.89 -7.08
C LYS A 314 -17.43 -9.91 -6.25
N ILE A 315 -16.46 -9.29 -6.88
CA ILE A 315 -15.60 -8.28 -6.28
C ILE A 315 -15.48 -7.08 -7.21
N SER A 316 -15.02 -5.96 -6.68
CA SER A 316 -14.69 -4.79 -7.47
C SER A 316 -13.34 -4.28 -6.98
N GLU A 317 -12.36 -4.18 -7.88
CA GLU A 317 -10.97 -3.86 -7.52
C GLU A 317 -10.40 -2.71 -8.35
N ARG A 318 -9.35 -2.06 -7.85
CA ARG A 318 -8.77 -0.85 -8.47
C ARG A 318 -7.67 -1.23 -9.46
N HIS A 319 -7.75 -0.66 -10.65
CA HIS A 319 -6.82 -0.86 -11.75
C HIS A 319 -5.99 0.40 -12.04
N ARG A 320 -4.77 0.18 -12.54
CA ARG A 320 -3.88 1.23 -13.06
C ARG A 320 -2.90 0.60 -14.05
N HIS A 321 -3.39 0.21 -15.22
CA HIS A 321 -2.55 -0.41 -16.25
C HIS A 321 -3.11 -0.16 -17.66
N ARG A 322 -2.32 -0.50 -18.67
CA ARG A 322 -2.67 -0.35 -20.08
C ARG A 322 -2.67 -1.69 -20.79
N TYR A 323 -1.68 -2.53 -20.51
CA TYR A 323 -1.53 -3.84 -21.13
C TYR A 323 -2.34 -4.88 -20.38
N GLU A 324 -2.87 -5.85 -21.14
CA GLU A 324 -3.79 -6.88 -20.67
C GLU A 324 -3.34 -8.26 -21.13
N PHE A 325 -3.81 -9.30 -20.46
CA PHE A 325 -3.66 -10.67 -20.95
C PHE A 325 -4.42 -10.86 -22.28
N ASN A 326 -3.74 -11.43 -23.28
CA ASN A 326 -4.33 -11.73 -24.57
C ASN A 326 -5.14 -13.03 -24.50
N ASN A 327 -6.47 -12.93 -24.55
CA ASN A 327 -7.39 -14.05 -24.42
C ASN A 327 -7.23 -15.12 -25.50
N ALA A 328 -6.55 -14.84 -26.64
CA ALA A 328 -6.26 -15.83 -27.68
C ALA A 328 -5.40 -17.00 -27.15
N TYR A 329 -4.59 -16.78 -26.12
CA TYR A 329 -3.73 -17.80 -25.52
C TYR A 329 -4.36 -18.54 -24.34
N LYS A 330 -5.59 -18.19 -23.94
CA LYS A 330 -6.27 -18.74 -22.74
C LYS A 330 -6.31 -20.25 -22.74
N ALA A 331 -6.79 -20.86 -23.81
CA ALA A 331 -6.91 -22.32 -23.91
C ALA A 331 -5.57 -23.06 -23.84
N GLN A 332 -4.49 -22.45 -24.36
CA GLN A 332 -3.16 -23.03 -24.33
C GLN A 332 -2.57 -23.01 -22.92
N LEU A 333 -2.74 -21.89 -22.18
CA LEU A 333 -2.26 -21.77 -20.81
C LEU A 333 -3.11 -22.60 -19.81
N GLU A 334 -4.42 -22.78 -20.07
CA GLU A 334 -5.22 -23.70 -19.28
C GLU A 334 -4.72 -25.14 -19.36
N LYS A 335 -4.27 -25.59 -20.55
CA LYS A 335 -3.62 -26.90 -20.72
C LYS A 335 -2.27 -26.99 -19.97
N ALA A 336 -1.57 -25.87 -19.81
CA ALA A 336 -0.35 -25.77 -19.02
C ALA A 336 -0.61 -25.66 -17.49
N GLY A 337 -1.86 -25.80 -17.04
CA GLY A 337 -2.22 -25.78 -15.62
C GLY A 337 -2.57 -24.41 -15.04
N MET A 338 -2.64 -23.36 -15.85
CA MET A 338 -3.08 -22.04 -15.41
C MET A 338 -4.60 -22.03 -15.26
N VAL A 339 -5.06 -21.38 -14.20
CA VAL A 339 -6.48 -21.19 -13.91
C VAL A 339 -6.78 -19.70 -13.95
N PHE A 340 -7.65 -19.30 -14.85
CA PHE A 340 -8.18 -17.94 -14.93
C PHE A 340 -9.34 -17.84 -13.94
N SER A 341 -9.02 -17.37 -12.74
CA SER A 341 -9.92 -17.43 -11.60
C SER A 341 -10.72 -16.15 -11.35
N GLY A 342 -10.34 -15.05 -11.98
CA GLY A 342 -11.07 -13.80 -11.97
C GLY A 342 -11.21 -13.25 -13.39
N ILE A 343 -12.44 -12.91 -13.78
CA ILE A 343 -12.77 -12.40 -15.13
C ILE A 343 -13.66 -11.17 -14.98
N ASN A 344 -13.37 -10.11 -15.72
CA ASN A 344 -14.26 -8.96 -15.83
C ASN A 344 -15.53 -9.36 -16.62
N PRO A 345 -16.75 -9.21 -16.07
CA PRO A 345 -17.96 -9.71 -16.72
C PRO A 345 -18.39 -8.92 -17.95
N GLN A 346 -17.90 -7.69 -18.16
CA GLN A 346 -18.26 -6.86 -19.31
C GLN A 346 -17.29 -7.04 -20.48
N THR A 347 -15.99 -7.15 -20.18
CA THR A 347 -14.93 -7.16 -21.20
C THR A 347 -14.31 -8.53 -21.42
N GLU A 348 -14.65 -9.52 -20.58
CA GLU A 348 -14.05 -10.86 -20.53
C GLU A 348 -12.52 -10.85 -20.29
N LEU A 349 -11.95 -9.73 -19.86
CA LEU A 349 -10.54 -9.63 -19.53
C LEU A 349 -10.20 -10.42 -18.27
N VAL A 350 -9.01 -11.03 -18.29
CA VAL A 350 -8.50 -11.81 -17.17
C VAL A 350 -7.98 -10.87 -16.09
N GLU A 351 -8.53 -10.98 -14.90
CA GLU A 351 -8.18 -10.17 -13.73
C GLU A 351 -7.34 -10.93 -12.70
N ILE A 352 -7.51 -12.26 -12.62
CA ILE A 352 -6.77 -13.11 -11.68
C ILE A 352 -6.35 -14.41 -12.35
N ILE A 353 -5.09 -14.79 -12.14
CA ILE A 353 -4.52 -16.09 -12.51
C ILE A 353 -4.11 -16.87 -11.28
N GLU A 354 -4.19 -18.20 -11.38
CA GLU A 354 -3.67 -19.14 -10.38
C GLU A 354 -2.99 -20.34 -11.08
N LEU A 355 -2.11 -21.06 -10.38
CA LEU A 355 -1.67 -22.39 -10.79
C LEU A 355 -2.39 -23.46 -9.97
N LYS A 356 -2.90 -24.51 -10.68
CA LYS A 356 -3.71 -25.56 -10.09
C LYS A 356 -2.95 -26.35 -9.03
N ASP A 357 -1.75 -26.80 -9.37
CA ASP A 357 -0.99 -27.76 -8.58
C ASP A 357 0.12 -27.09 -7.73
N HIS A 358 -0.05 -25.79 -7.42
CA HIS A 358 0.84 -25.01 -6.55
C HIS A 358 0.14 -24.66 -5.24
N PRO A 359 0.79 -24.74 -4.07
CA PRO A 359 0.18 -24.41 -2.78
C PRO A 359 -0.48 -23.03 -2.77
N TRP A 360 0.28 -22.01 -3.21
CA TRP A 360 -0.20 -20.65 -3.41
C TRP A 360 0.56 -19.97 -4.55
N PHE A 361 -0.04 -19.92 -5.72
CA PHE A 361 0.46 -19.13 -6.85
C PHE A 361 -0.72 -18.35 -7.40
N LEU A 362 -0.68 -17.02 -7.22
CA LEU A 362 -1.76 -16.13 -7.60
C LEU A 362 -1.19 -14.82 -8.16
N GLY A 363 -1.78 -14.35 -9.26
CA GLY A 363 -1.48 -13.04 -9.83
C GLY A 363 -2.76 -12.24 -10.07
N THR A 364 -2.72 -10.93 -9.82
CA THR A 364 -3.82 -10.00 -10.06
C THR A 364 -3.42 -8.90 -11.04
N GLN A 365 -4.29 -8.55 -11.98
CA GLN A 365 -4.09 -7.42 -12.88
C GLN A 365 -4.36 -6.09 -12.16
N PHE A 366 -5.26 -6.10 -11.19
CA PHE A 366 -5.58 -4.97 -10.32
C PHE A 366 -4.57 -4.83 -9.15
N HIS A 367 -4.74 -3.74 -8.38
CA HIS A 367 -3.88 -3.36 -7.27
C HIS A 367 -4.59 -3.56 -5.91
N PRO A 368 -4.52 -4.76 -5.32
CA PRO A 368 -5.18 -5.07 -4.03
C PRO A 368 -4.64 -4.24 -2.87
N GLU A 369 -3.37 -3.82 -2.94
CA GLU A 369 -2.73 -2.98 -1.93
C GLU A 369 -3.41 -1.62 -1.74
N LEU A 370 -4.14 -1.14 -2.73
CA LEU A 370 -4.84 0.17 -2.66
C LEU A 370 -6.14 0.11 -1.85
N LYS A 371 -6.59 -1.08 -1.45
CA LYS A 371 -7.85 -1.28 -0.69
C LYS A 371 -7.62 -1.86 0.70
N SER A 372 -6.39 -2.23 1.06
CA SER A 372 -6.09 -2.76 2.38
C SER A 372 -6.10 -1.66 3.44
N THR A 373 -6.82 -1.89 4.53
CA THR A 373 -6.86 -1.00 5.68
C THR A 373 -6.78 -1.79 6.99
N VAL A 374 -6.57 -1.10 8.12
CA VAL A 374 -6.56 -1.71 9.46
C VAL A 374 -7.85 -2.47 9.75
N GLU A 375 -9.00 -1.88 9.43
CA GLU A 375 -10.32 -2.48 9.72
C GLU A 375 -10.74 -3.51 8.66
N ASN A 376 -10.21 -3.40 7.43
CA ASN A 376 -10.49 -4.30 6.32
C ASN A 376 -9.19 -4.70 5.62
N PRO A 377 -8.35 -5.53 6.24
CA PRO A 377 -7.16 -6.09 5.61
C PRO A 377 -7.52 -6.83 4.34
N HIS A 378 -6.79 -6.56 3.25
CA HIS A 378 -7.16 -7.11 1.96
C HIS A 378 -7.07 -8.64 1.95
N PRO A 379 -8.13 -9.37 1.52
CA PRO A 379 -8.22 -10.83 1.64
C PRO A 379 -7.08 -11.60 0.97
N LEU A 380 -6.60 -11.13 -0.19
CA LEU A 380 -5.50 -11.80 -0.90
C LEU A 380 -4.17 -11.66 -0.16
N PHE A 381 -3.89 -10.51 0.48
CA PHE A 381 -2.70 -10.37 1.33
C PHE A 381 -2.79 -11.25 2.57
N VAL A 382 -3.95 -11.31 3.22
CA VAL A 382 -4.20 -12.18 4.38
C VAL A 382 -3.96 -13.65 4.02
N ALA A 383 -4.53 -14.11 2.91
CA ALA A 383 -4.38 -15.50 2.47
C ALA A 383 -2.96 -15.82 1.98
N PHE A 384 -2.26 -14.87 1.34
CA PHE A 384 -0.87 -15.03 0.95
C PHE A 384 0.05 -15.17 2.17
N VAL A 385 -0.08 -14.28 3.17
CA VAL A 385 0.69 -14.36 4.42
C VAL A 385 0.40 -15.67 5.16
N HIS A 386 -0.86 -16.13 5.18
CA HIS A 386 -1.21 -17.44 5.72
C HIS A 386 -0.48 -18.58 4.99
N ALA A 387 -0.48 -18.57 3.66
CA ALA A 387 0.22 -19.58 2.86
C ALA A 387 1.73 -19.57 3.12
N CYS A 388 2.35 -18.39 3.30
CA CYS A 388 3.76 -18.26 3.67
C CYS A 388 4.05 -18.86 5.06
N THR A 389 3.13 -18.68 6.02
CA THR A 389 3.25 -19.28 7.35
C THR A 389 3.18 -20.82 7.30
N GLU A 390 2.25 -21.36 6.52
CA GLU A 390 2.13 -22.81 6.34
C GLU A 390 3.36 -23.41 5.63
N TYR A 391 3.90 -22.70 4.61
CA TYR A 391 5.14 -23.08 3.95
C TYR A 391 6.33 -23.10 4.92
N GLN A 392 6.45 -22.08 5.80
CA GLN A 392 7.49 -22.03 6.82
C GLN A 392 7.42 -23.23 7.79
N LYS A 393 6.20 -23.58 8.25
CA LYS A 393 6.00 -24.74 9.12
C LYS A 393 6.42 -26.03 8.44
N ALA A 394 5.95 -26.27 7.21
CA ALA A 394 6.30 -27.46 6.45
C ALA A 394 7.83 -27.61 6.20
N LYS A 395 8.53 -26.47 6.02
CA LYS A 395 9.99 -26.44 5.84
C LYS A 395 10.77 -26.73 7.14
N LYS A 396 10.19 -26.44 8.32
CA LYS A 396 10.80 -26.75 9.63
C LYS A 396 10.63 -28.21 10.01
N ASP A 397 9.61 -28.88 9.49
CA ASP A 397 9.28 -30.27 9.78
C ASP A 397 10.04 -31.27 8.86
N GLN A 398 10.74 -30.75 7.84
CA GLN A 398 11.65 -31.49 6.95
C GLN A 398 13.10 -31.45 7.45
#